data_c81f0ab77a24164e8f5b41d5bd824d98
#
_entry.id   c81f0ab77a24164e8f5b41d5bd824d98
#
_cell.length_a   1.000
_cell.length_b   1.000
_cell.length_c   1.000
_cell.angle_alpha   90.00
_cell.angle_beta   90.00
_cell.angle_gamma   90.00
#
_symmetry.space_group_name_H-M   'P 1'
#
loop_
_entity.id
_entity.type
_entity.pdbx_description
1 polymer ?
#
loop_
_entity_poly.entity_id
_entity_poly.type
_entity_poly.pdbx_seq_one_letter_code
_entity_poly.pdbx_strand_id
1 'polypeptide(L)'
;MAELPEKFGKYHVLGIAGRGNMGVVYTAYDPFADRDVAVKICTEINTEDEKRSRVARKLFFNEAHIAQVLDHPNILKILDAGEEEGEPYIVMEYVEGSMTLQSSCDPSSLLPISKVAAVVCKCAKALDYAHRRGVIHRDVKPTNIMVTLDDDVKIGDFGIAQRVFADTTHVLGLLGSPRYMSPEQIQEENINGQTDIYSLGVVLFELLTGRTPFTSPRLSRLLHQVVNDPAPSVLDIRPDLPDGLGSIVRCALAKNPRERYRSGVEMASDLAAVFGELEHRDDILDEHDRFGAVRKLSFFKDFSDSEVWETLRAGVWESFVAEQTIVSEGNLDFSFYILVNGNVNVSRGGGVVTRFSSGDCFGEMGYVSRTKRTASIQAAKDVSLIRINEAQMEQASESCQLRFHKAFLHTLIDRLTHSSGDELAALGVEGANRPVAPNLARRAIAEPLIQAER
;
A
#
# COMPACT_ATOMS: atom_id res chain seq x y z
N MET A 1 38.74 -7.13 -3.78
CA MET A 1 37.28 -7.06 -4.00
C MET A 1 36.99 -8.13 -5.01
N ALA A 2 36.10 -9.08 -4.74
CA ALA A 2 35.71 -10.05 -5.76
C ALA A 2 35.09 -9.27 -6.93
N GLU A 3 35.53 -9.54 -8.14
CA GLU A 3 34.95 -8.94 -9.35
C GLU A 3 33.45 -9.33 -9.42
N LEU A 4 32.61 -8.38 -9.79
CA LEU A 4 31.18 -8.66 -10.05
C LEU A 4 31.09 -9.58 -11.27
N PRO A 5 30.27 -10.64 -11.24
CA PRO A 5 29.99 -11.40 -12.45
C PRO A 5 29.39 -10.48 -13.51
N GLU A 6 29.74 -10.70 -14.77
CA GLU A 6 29.26 -9.84 -15.87
C GLU A 6 27.79 -10.08 -16.17
N LYS A 7 27.36 -11.33 -16.10
CA LYS A 7 25.98 -11.76 -16.42
C LYS A 7 25.61 -13.08 -15.77
N PHE A 8 24.31 -13.36 -15.71
CA PHE A 8 23.72 -14.66 -15.44
C PHE A 8 22.75 -15.00 -16.58
N GLY A 9 23.10 -15.98 -17.41
CA GLY A 9 22.36 -16.27 -18.65
C GLY A 9 22.28 -15.02 -19.53
N LYS A 10 21.06 -14.51 -19.77
CA LYS A 10 20.78 -13.29 -20.53
C LYS A 10 20.81 -12.01 -19.71
N TYR A 11 20.88 -12.09 -18.38
CA TYR A 11 20.72 -10.97 -17.45
C TYR A 11 22.07 -10.29 -17.19
N HIS A 12 22.22 -9.04 -17.55
CA HIS A 12 23.43 -8.25 -17.32
C HIS A 12 23.45 -7.69 -15.90
N VAL A 13 24.50 -8.00 -15.14
CA VAL A 13 24.63 -7.57 -13.74
C VAL A 13 24.93 -6.09 -13.67
N LEU A 14 24.13 -5.33 -12.92
CA LEU A 14 24.30 -3.90 -12.68
C LEU A 14 24.99 -3.64 -11.34
N GLY A 15 24.73 -4.48 -10.31
CA GLY A 15 25.28 -4.30 -8.98
C GLY A 15 24.81 -5.36 -8.01
N ILE A 16 25.14 -5.16 -6.72
CA ILE A 16 24.67 -6.03 -5.63
C ILE A 16 23.50 -5.33 -4.95
N ALA A 17 22.33 -5.98 -4.94
CA ALA A 17 21.15 -5.54 -4.20
C ALA A 17 21.25 -5.88 -2.71
N GLY A 18 21.82 -7.06 -2.38
CA GLY A 18 21.94 -7.50 -1.00
C GLY A 18 22.81 -8.74 -0.84
N ARG A 19 23.28 -8.96 0.39
CA ARG A 19 23.99 -10.19 0.78
C ARG A 19 23.29 -10.78 2.00
N GLY A 20 22.96 -12.05 1.96
CA GLY A 20 22.32 -12.77 3.06
C GLY A 20 22.95 -14.13 3.29
N ASN A 21 22.47 -14.84 4.30
CA ASN A 21 22.96 -16.17 4.64
C ASN A 21 22.74 -17.20 3.52
N MET A 22 21.73 -17.01 2.65
CA MET A 22 21.38 -17.93 1.58
C MET A 22 22.00 -17.58 0.21
N GLY A 23 22.86 -16.56 0.16
CA GLY A 23 23.51 -16.14 -1.08
C GLY A 23 23.54 -14.64 -1.29
N VAL A 24 23.84 -14.26 -2.54
CA VAL A 24 23.94 -12.87 -2.98
C VAL A 24 22.77 -12.58 -3.94
N VAL A 25 22.14 -11.42 -3.75
CA VAL A 25 21.13 -10.89 -4.67
C VAL A 25 21.78 -9.75 -5.46
N TYR A 26 21.73 -9.88 -6.78
CA TYR A 26 22.23 -8.86 -7.71
C TYR A 26 21.06 -8.11 -8.34
N THR A 27 21.25 -6.83 -8.58
CA THR A 27 20.46 -6.08 -9.56
C THR A 27 20.99 -6.40 -10.94
N ALA A 28 20.11 -6.70 -11.88
CA ALA A 28 20.50 -7.01 -13.26
C ALA A 28 19.44 -6.47 -14.24
N TYR A 29 19.82 -6.34 -15.50
CA TYR A 29 18.97 -5.87 -16.57
C TYR A 29 18.60 -7.03 -17.52
N ASP A 30 17.31 -7.18 -17.82
CA ASP A 30 16.79 -8.12 -18.84
C ASP A 30 16.66 -7.38 -20.17
N PRO A 31 17.56 -7.62 -21.16
CA PRO A 31 17.54 -6.93 -22.44
C PRO A 31 16.37 -7.31 -23.35
N PHE A 32 15.68 -8.43 -23.09
CA PHE A 32 14.53 -8.85 -23.88
C PHE A 32 13.21 -8.27 -23.35
N ALA A 33 13.10 -8.06 -22.04
CA ALA A 33 11.93 -7.48 -21.40
C ALA A 33 12.08 -5.98 -21.13
N ASP A 34 13.25 -5.39 -21.42
CA ASP A 34 13.60 -3.98 -21.22
C ASP A 34 13.27 -3.51 -19.79
N ARG A 35 13.79 -4.25 -18.79
CA ARG A 35 13.50 -3.95 -17.37
C ARG A 35 14.60 -4.45 -16.45
N ASP A 36 14.68 -3.81 -15.28
CA ASP A 36 15.49 -4.30 -14.17
C ASP A 36 14.87 -5.51 -13.49
N VAL A 37 15.72 -6.41 -13.04
CA VAL A 37 15.36 -7.65 -12.34
C VAL A 37 16.32 -7.86 -11.16
N ALA A 38 15.89 -8.68 -10.19
CA ALA A 38 16.76 -9.16 -9.13
C ALA A 38 17.17 -10.61 -9.42
N VAL A 39 18.47 -10.91 -9.33
CA VAL A 39 19.02 -12.26 -9.54
C VAL A 39 19.61 -12.76 -8.24
N LYS A 40 19.03 -13.80 -7.67
CA LYS A 40 19.50 -14.44 -6.43
C LYS A 40 20.26 -15.71 -6.75
N ILE A 41 21.52 -15.78 -6.31
CA ILE A 41 22.37 -16.97 -6.42
C ILE A 41 22.18 -17.85 -5.21
N CYS A 42 22.06 -19.15 -5.40
CA CYS A 42 21.90 -20.14 -4.33
C CYS A 42 23.16 -20.98 -4.19
N THR A 43 24.17 -20.43 -3.51
CA THR A 43 25.49 -21.06 -3.33
C THR A 43 25.48 -22.33 -2.48
N GLU A 44 24.49 -22.50 -1.60
CA GLU A 44 24.39 -23.62 -0.67
C GLU A 44 23.99 -24.97 -1.32
N ILE A 45 23.57 -24.95 -2.59
CA ILE A 45 23.14 -26.15 -3.33
C ILE A 45 24.35 -26.99 -3.77
N ASN A 46 25.53 -26.42 -3.85
CA ASN A 46 26.76 -27.08 -4.24
C ASN A 46 27.45 -27.71 -3.02
N THR A 47 27.21 -29.00 -2.80
CA THR A 47 27.87 -29.81 -1.77
C THR A 47 28.99 -30.65 -2.39
N GLU A 48 29.96 -31.14 -1.57
CA GLU A 48 31.02 -32.05 -2.03
C GLU A 48 30.48 -33.39 -2.55
N ASP A 49 29.24 -33.78 -2.21
CA ASP A 49 28.55 -34.97 -2.68
C ASP A 49 27.74 -34.67 -3.96
N GLU A 50 28.25 -35.08 -5.11
CA GLU A 50 27.60 -34.87 -6.40
C GLU A 50 26.15 -35.40 -6.50
N LYS A 51 25.84 -36.53 -5.83
CA LYS A 51 24.49 -37.08 -5.84
C LYS A 51 23.51 -36.18 -5.06
N ARG A 52 23.95 -35.68 -3.91
CA ARG A 52 23.19 -34.74 -3.09
C ARG A 52 22.98 -33.42 -3.82
N SER A 53 24.02 -32.84 -4.41
CA SER A 53 23.92 -31.61 -5.24
C SER A 53 22.90 -31.77 -6.37
N ARG A 54 22.91 -32.93 -7.05
CA ARG A 54 21.98 -33.19 -8.16
C ARG A 54 20.52 -33.28 -7.72
N VAL A 55 20.26 -33.90 -6.56
CA VAL A 55 18.91 -33.93 -5.96
C VAL A 55 18.47 -32.54 -5.51
N ALA A 56 19.35 -31.81 -4.83
CA ALA A 56 19.10 -30.46 -4.37
C ALA A 56 18.75 -29.49 -5.52
N ARG A 57 19.51 -29.54 -6.62
CA ARG A 57 19.24 -28.75 -7.84
C ARG A 57 17.87 -29.07 -8.43
N LYS A 58 17.53 -30.38 -8.54
CA LYS A 58 16.23 -30.78 -9.07
C LYS A 58 15.07 -30.26 -8.23
N LEU A 59 15.18 -30.32 -6.91
CA LEU A 59 14.19 -29.78 -5.99
C LEU A 59 14.08 -28.27 -6.11
N PHE A 60 15.21 -27.56 -6.19
CA PHE A 60 15.27 -26.11 -6.38
C PHE A 60 14.50 -25.65 -7.63
N PHE A 61 14.78 -26.25 -8.79
CA PHE A 61 14.09 -25.87 -10.03
C PHE A 61 12.61 -26.23 -10.01
N ASN A 62 12.22 -27.35 -9.39
CA ASN A 62 10.82 -27.71 -9.22
C ASN A 62 10.07 -26.70 -8.35
N GLU A 63 10.68 -26.24 -7.25
CA GLU A 63 10.06 -25.26 -6.36
C GLU A 63 10.02 -23.88 -7.00
N ALA A 64 11.08 -23.47 -7.71
CA ALA A 64 11.06 -22.25 -8.51
C ALA A 64 9.91 -22.28 -9.54
N HIS A 65 9.72 -23.39 -10.22
CA HIS A 65 8.63 -23.56 -11.18
C HIS A 65 7.25 -23.49 -10.51
N ILE A 66 7.07 -24.08 -9.33
CA ILE A 66 5.82 -23.99 -8.57
C ILE A 66 5.57 -22.56 -8.12
N ALA A 67 6.59 -21.84 -7.67
CA ALA A 67 6.46 -20.45 -7.24
C ALA A 67 6.18 -19.47 -8.40
N GLN A 68 6.60 -19.77 -9.63
CA GLN A 68 6.28 -19.00 -10.84
C GLN A 68 4.76 -18.91 -11.11
N VAL A 69 3.97 -19.88 -10.64
CA VAL A 69 2.51 -19.90 -10.83
C VAL A 69 1.82 -18.86 -9.95
N LEU A 70 2.51 -18.32 -8.93
CA LEU A 70 1.96 -17.32 -8.04
C LEU A 70 1.98 -15.94 -8.71
N ASP A 71 0.80 -15.41 -9.01
CA ASP A 71 0.60 -14.06 -9.55
C ASP A 71 -0.34 -13.29 -8.60
N HIS A 72 0.25 -12.51 -7.70
CA HIS A 72 -0.45 -11.75 -6.67
C HIS A 72 0.30 -10.46 -6.37
N PRO A 73 -0.37 -9.31 -6.19
CA PRO A 73 0.31 -8.03 -5.97
C PRO A 73 1.26 -8.03 -4.77
N ASN A 74 0.93 -8.78 -3.71
CA ASN A 74 1.72 -8.87 -2.49
C ASN A 74 2.65 -10.11 -2.42
N ILE A 75 2.92 -10.77 -3.55
CA ILE A 75 3.92 -11.82 -3.68
C ILE A 75 4.98 -11.37 -4.67
N LEU A 76 6.25 -11.54 -4.32
CA LEU A 76 7.36 -11.23 -5.20
C LEU A 76 7.37 -12.21 -6.38
N LYS A 77 7.22 -11.69 -7.60
CA LYS A 77 7.07 -12.51 -8.79
C LYS A 77 8.40 -13.15 -9.20
N ILE A 78 8.42 -14.47 -9.32
CA ILE A 78 9.53 -15.18 -9.94
C ILE A 78 9.35 -15.15 -11.46
N LEU A 79 10.36 -14.65 -12.16
CA LEU A 79 10.34 -14.44 -13.61
C LEU A 79 11.00 -15.59 -14.36
N ASP A 80 12.10 -16.12 -13.81
CA ASP A 80 12.90 -17.16 -14.45
C ASP A 80 13.75 -17.89 -13.41
N ALA A 81 14.32 -19.04 -13.79
CA ALA A 81 15.33 -19.75 -13.02
C ALA A 81 16.31 -20.41 -13.98
N GLY A 82 17.59 -20.38 -13.64
CA GLY A 82 18.65 -20.91 -14.51
C GLY A 82 19.87 -21.37 -13.73
N GLU A 83 20.88 -21.75 -14.47
CA GLU A 83 22.19 -22.14 -13.95
C GLU A 83 23.28 -21.50 -14.79
N GLU A 84 24.26 -20.87 -14.16
CA GLU A 84 25.46 -20.32 -14.80
C GLU A 84 26.69 -20.86 -14.08
N GLU A 85 27.64 -21.41 -14.84
CA GLU A 85 28.90 -22.00 -14.30
C GLU A 85 28.67 -23.03 -13.15
N GLY A 86 27.54 -23.73 -13.16
CA GLY A 86 27.18 -24.68 -12.11
C GLY A 86 26.51 -24.03 -10.88
N GLU A 87 26.31 -22.73 -10.86
CA GLU A 87 25.61 -21.97 -9.82
C GLU A 87 24.14 -21.76 -10.21
N PRO A 88 23.18 -22.38 -9.49
CA PRO A 88 21.77 -22.14 -9.75
C PRO A 88 21.35 -20.76 -9.27
N TYR A 89 20.50 -20.09 -10.07
CA TYR A 89 19.98 -18.76 -9.77
C TYR A 89 18.47 -18.67 -10.03
N ILE A 90 17.84 -17.72 -9.34
CA ILE A 90 16.44 -17.31 -9.55
C ILE A 90 16.43 -15.88 -9.98
N VAL A 91 15.60 -15.58 -10.98
CA VAL A 91 15.30 -14.21 -11.43
C VAL A 91 13.92 -13.82 -10.94
N MET A 92 13.84 -12.69 -10.27
CA MET A 92 12.60 -12.16 -9.71
C MET A 92 12.42 -10.68 -10.08
N GLU A 93 11.22 -10.17 -9.91
CA GLU A 93 10.96 -8.75 -10.09
C GLU A 93 11.87 -7.94 -9.17
N TYR A 94 12.39 -6.83 -9.68
CA TYR A 94 13.13 -5.86 -8.89
C TYR A 94 12.16 -4.85 -8.28
N VAL A 95 12.20 -4.66 -6.98
CA VAL A 95 11.37 -3.70 -6.25
C VAL A 95 12.25 -2.54 -5.81
N GLU A 96 12.23 -1.48 -6.59
CA GLU A 96 13.08 -0.30 -6.37
C GLU A 96 12.79 0.34 -5.00
N GLY A 97 13.87 0.72 -4.29
CA GLY A 97 13.77 1.43 -3.01
C GLY A 97 13.08 0.67 -1.88
N SER A 98 12.75 -0.63 -2.08
CA SER A 98 12.11 -1.42 -1.04
C SER A 98 13.05 -1.67 0.14
N MET A 99 12.46 -1.71 1.34
CA MET A 99 13.13 -2.11 2.58
C MET A 99 12.44 -3.34 3.14
N THR A 100 13.21 -4.23 3.80
CA THR A 100 12.57 -5.35 4.51
C THR A 100 11.98 -4.89 5.84
N LEU A 101 10.96 -5.59 6.34
CA LEU A 101 10.35 -5.32 7.65
C LEU A 101 11.34 -5.48 8.82
N GLN A 102 12.52 -6.06 8.58
CA GLN A 102 13.55 -6.20 9.62
C GLN A 102 13.97 -4.85 10.22
N SER A 103 13.98 -3.78 9.43
CA SER A 103 14.28 -2.43 9.92
C SER A 103 13.22 -1.88 10.89
N SER A 104 12.03 -2.45 10.89
CA SER A 104 10.89 -2.06 11.73
C SER A 104 10.70 -2.99 12.95
N CYS A 105 11.63 -3.91 13.20
CA CYS A 105 11.59 -4.83 14.33
C CYS A 105 12.42 -4.34 15.53
N ASP A 106 13.04 -3.16 15.45
CA ASP A 106 13.76 -2.56 16.57
C ASP A 106 12.79 -1.75 17.45
N PRO A 107 12.85 -1.85 18.80
CA PRO A 107 11.98 -1.08 19.69
C PRO A 107 12.02 0.44 19.47
N SER A 108 13.12 0.96 18.90
CA SER A 108 13.28 2.39 18.60
C SER A 108 12.67 2.81 17.25
N SER A 109 12.25 1.86 16.41
CA SER A 109 11.79 2.11 15.04
C SER A 109 10.49 1.37 14.69
N LEU A 110 9.64 1.10 15.68
CA LEU A 110 8.37 0.42 15.46
C LEU A 110 7.43 1.23 14.55
N LEU A 111 6.75 0.51 13.66
CA LEU A 111 5.71 1.10 12.82
C LEU A 111 4.46 1.49 13.66
N PRO A 112 3.68 2.48 13.21
CA PRO A 112 2.34 2.74 13.75
C PRO A 112 1.49 1.45 13.75
N ILE A 113 0.63 1.28 14.75
CA ILE A 113 -0.18 0.06 14.93
C ILE A 113 -1.06 -0.19 13.70
N SER A 114 -1.67 0.86 13.15
CA SER A 114 -2.49 0.80 11.93
C SER A 114 -1.69 0.26 10.74
N LYS A 115 -0.44 0.71 10.57
CA LYS A 115 0.45 0.23 9.50
C LYS A 115 0.85 -1.23 9.72
N VAL A 116 1.13 -1.65 10.96
CA VAL A 116 1.40 -3.06 11.29
C VAL A 116 0.21 -3.94 10.92
N ALA A 117 -1.01 -3.55 11.32
CA ALA A 117 -2.23 -4.29 11.01
C ALA A 117 -2.47 -4.41 9.49
N ALA A 118 -2.30 -3.31 8.74
CA ALA A 118 -2.45 -3.28 7.28
C ALA A 118 -1.43 -4.19 6.58
N VAL A 119 -0.16 -4.10 6.96
CA VAL A 119 0.93 -4.94 6.42
C VAL A 119 0.65 -6.41 6.65
N VAL A 120 0.34 -6.81 7.89
CA VAL A 120 0.10 -8.22 8.24
C VAL A 120 -1.18 -8.74 7.60
N CYS A 121 -2.22 -7.91 7.45
CA CYS A 121 -3.44 -8.25 6.72
C CYS A 121 -3.15 -8.58 5.25
N LYS A 122 -2.35 -7.76 4.56
CA LYS A 122 -1.91 -8.02 3.17
C LYS A 122 -1.09 -9.31 3.09
N CYS A 123 -0.16 -9.53 4.01
CA CYS A 123 0.63 -10.77 4.09
C CYS A 123 -0.26 -12.00 4.29
N ALA A 124 -1.23 -11.95 5.21
CA ALA A 124 -2.14 -13.06 5.47
C ALA A 124 -2.97 -13.43 4.22
N LYS A 125 -3.47 -12.43 3.47
CA LYS A 125 -4.18 -12.66 2.20
C LYS A 125 -3.28 -13.26 1.11
N ALA A 126 -2.05 -12.80 1.01
CA ALA A 126 -1.07 -13.30 0.04
C ALA A 126 -0.68 -14.76 0.34
N LEU A 127 -0.47 -15.10 1.61
CA LEU A 127 -0.21 -16.48 2.03
C LEU A 127 -1.41 -17.39 1.76
N ASP A 128 -2.65 -16.94 2.05
CA ASP A 128 -3.86 -17.69 1.74
C ASP A 128 -3.99 -17.99 0.23
N TYR A 129 -3.68 -17.00 -0.60
CA TYR A 129 -3.65 -17.18 -2.06
C TYR A 129 -2.66 -18.27 -2.48
N ALA A 130 -1.46 -18.33 -1.89
CA ALA A 130 -0.47 -19.36 -2.14
C ALA A 130 -0.94 -20.74 -1.63
N HIS A 131 -1.49 -20.79 -0.41
CA HIS A 131 -1.99 -22.02 0.20
C HIS A 131 -3.08 -22.70 -0.63
N ARG A 132 -4.02 -21.93 -1.18
CA ARG A 132 -5.06 -22.44 -2.10
C ARG A 132 -4.50 -23.04 -3.38
N ARG A 133 -3.26 -22.70 -3.73
CA ARG A 133 -2.52 -23.26 -4.87
C ARG A 133 -1.56 -24.37 -4.47
N GLY A 134 -1.65 -24.82 -3.20
CA GLY A 134 -0.80 -25.90 -2.67
C GLY A 134 0.62 -25.46 -2.35
N VAL A 135 0.91 -24.16 -2.32
CA VAL A 135 2.23 -23.61 -2.01
C VAL A 135 2.24 -23.11 -0.56
N ILE A 136 3.15 -23.64 0.24
CA ILE A 136 3.41 -23.25 1.63
C ILE A 136 4.76 -22.54 1.66
N HIS A 137 4.82 -21.35 2.29
CA HIS A 137 6.02 -20.52 2.32
C HIS A 137 7.15 -21.09 3.19
N ARG A 138 6.84 -21.56 4.39
CA ARG A 138 7.74 -22.23 5.37
C ARG A 138 8.81 -21.37 6.02
N ASP A 139 9.11 -20.18 5.51
CA ASP A 139 10.14 -19.26 6.02
C ASP A 139 9.62 -17.81 6.11
N VAL A 140 8.41 -17.62 6.64
CA VAL A 140 7.85 -16.27 6.85
C VAL A 140 8.59 -15.59 7.98
N LYS A 141 9.27 -14.47 7.66
CA LYS A 141 10.05 -13.65 8.60
C LYS A 141 10.21 -12.23 8.07
N PRO A 142 10.57 -11.26 8.91
CA PRO A 142 10.68 -9.85 8.49
C PRO A 142 11.66 -9.60 7.34
N THR A 143 12.72 -10.39 7.20
CA THR A 143 13.70 -10.26 6.10
C THR A 143 13.14 -10.69 4.74
N ASN A 144 12.07 -11.49 4.72
CA ASN A 144 11.43 -12.00 3.51
C ASN A 144 10.16 -11.20 3.14
N ILE A 145 9.85 -10.15 3.89
CA ILE A 145 8.73 -9.25 3.63
C ILE A 145 9.28 -7.87 3.34
N MET A 146 9.06 -7.39 2.13
CA MET A 146 9.50 -6.07 1.66
C MET A 146 8.34 -5.08 1.73
N VAL A 147 8.64 -3.84 2.09
CA VAL A 147 7.74 -2.70 1.99
C VAL A 147 8.23 -1.84 0.83
N THR A 148 7.34 -1.52 -0.09
CA THR A 148 7.63 -0.67 -1.27
C THR A 148 7.60 0.81 -0.87
N LEU A 149 8.04 1.68 -1.80
CA LEU A 149 7.97 3.13 -1.61
C LEU A 149 6.52 3.65 -1.45
N ASP A 150 5.56 2.96 -2.05
CA ASP A 150 4.12 3.28 -1.98
C ASP A 150 3.41 2.62 -0.77
N ASP A 151 4.18 2.22 0.25
CA ASP A 151 3.66 1.53 1.43
C ASP A 151 2.90 0.23 1.14
N ASP A 152 3.16 -0.39 -0.03
CA ASP A 152 2.67 -1.72 -0.32
C ASP A 152 3.64 -2.80 0.16
N VAL A 153 3.21 -4.07 0.13
CA VAL A 153 3.96 -5.19 0.70
C VAL A 153 4.19 -6.26 -0.35
N LYS A 154 5.39 -6.85 -0.35
CA LYS A 154 5.69 -8.04 -1.15
C LYS A 154 6.39 -9.10 -0.30
N ILE A 155 5.83 -10.30 -0.29
CA ILE A 155 6.44 -11.49 0.34
C ILE A 155 7.31 -12.17 -0.71
N GLY A 156 8.59 -12.32 -0.40
CA GLY A 156 9.57 -13.02 -1.23
C GLY A 156 10.06 -14.31 -0.59
N ASP A 157 10.93 -15.01 -1.29
CA ASP A 157 11.63 -16.21 -0.80
C ASP A 157 10.70 -17.34 -0.34
N PHE A 158 9.65 -17.63 -1.10
CA PHE A 158 8.84 -18.82 -0.88
C PHE A 158 9.73 -20.06 -0.86
N GLY A 159 9.84 -20.69 0.28
CA GLY A 159 10.56 -21.87 0.79
C GLY A 159 11.39 -22.75 -0.13
N ILE A 160 11.86 -22.21 -1.24
CA ILE A 160 12.60 -22.91 -2.30
C ILE A 160 13.85 -23.63 -1.75
N ALA A 161 14.49 -23.03 -0.72
CA ALA A 161 15.69 -23.59 -0.15
C ALA A 161 15.41 -24.64 0.96
N GLN A 162 14.37 -24.47 1.77
CA GLN A 162 14.17 -25.32 2.95
C GLN A 162 13.87 -26.78 2.64
N ARG A 163 13.13 -27.07 1.57
CA ARG A 163 12.82 -28.44 1.17
C ARG A 163 14.02 -29.19 0.61
N VAL A 164 14.87 -28.44 -0.11
CA VAL A 164 16.11 -28.96 -0.70
C VAL A 164 17.07 -29.42 0.39
N PHE A 165 17.09 -28.76 1.54
CA PHE A 165 18.05 -29.02 2.62
C PHE A 165 17.48 -29.90 3.74
N ALA A 166 16.15 -29.95 3.93
CA ALA A 166 15.54 -30.85 4.93
C ALA A 166 15.84 -32.33 4.65
N ASP A 167 15.85 -32.71 3.37
CA ASP A 167 16.16 -34.10 2.96
C ASP A 167 17.67 -34.41 2.98
N THR A 168 18.54 -33.41 3.13
CA THR A 168 20.00 -33.59 3.01
C THR A 168 20.78 -33.45 4.31
N THR A 169 20.22 -32.89 5.36
CA THR A 169 20.93 -32.71 6.63
C THR A 169 20.08 -33.05 7.84
N HIS A 170 20.42 -34.16 8.51
CA HIS A 170 20.02 -34.45 9.90
C HIS A 170 20.67 -33.49 10.93
N VAL A 171 21.18 -32.37 10.49
CA VAL A 171 21.78 -31.35 11.37
C VAL A 171 20.81 -30.18 11.42
N LEU A 172 19.95 -30.15 12.42
CA LEU A 172 19.11 -29.04 12.91
C LEU A 172 19.91 -27.73 13.18
N GLY A 173 21.00 -27.52 12.44
CA GLY A 173 21.95 -26.54 12.89
C GLY A 173 21.81 -25.16 12.29
N LEU A 174 21.25 -24.94 11.09
CA LEU A 174 21.54 -23.67 10.42
C LEU A 174 20.54 -23.20 9.35
N LEU A 175 19.47 -23.92 9.07
CA LEU A 175 18.55 -23.56 7.97
C LEU A 175 17.27 -22.90 8.49
N GLY A 176 17.19 -21.61 8.29
CA GLY A 176 16.12 -20.74 8.72
C GLY A 176 16.41 -20.02 10.04
N SER A 177 15.59 -19.05 10.37
CA SER A 177 15.66 -18.38 11.68
C SER A 177 14.77 -19.13 12.67
N PRO A 178 15.31 -19.96 13.58
CA PRO A 178 14.51 -20.86 14.45
C PRO A 178 13.45 -20.14 15.28
N ARG A 179 13.57 -18.81 15.42
CA ARG A 179 12.65 -17.94 16.16
C ARG A 179 11.27 -17.83 15.51
N TYR A 180 11.19 -18.05 14.17
CA TYR A 180 9.94 -17.95 13.39
C TYR A 180 9.36 -19.31 13.02
N MET A 181 10.09 -20.41 13.28
CA MET A 181 9.62 -21.77 12.99
C MET A 181 8.40 -22.11 13.85
N SER A 182 7.44 -22.80 13.26
CA SER A 182 6.30 -23.34 13.98
C SER A 182 6.68 -24.60 14.79
N PRO A 183 5.89 -24.95 15.83
CA PRO A 183 6.09 -26.19 16.58
C PRO A 183 6.19 -27.42 15.71
N GLU A 184 5.29 -27.58 14.73
CA GLU A 184 5.24 -28.70 13.80
C GLU A 184 6.46 -28.75 12.84
N GLN A 185 7.05 -27.62 12.48
CA GLN A 185 8.32 -27.60 11.72
C GLN A 185 9.48 -28.13 12.55
N ILE A 186 9.53 -27.77 13.82
CA ILE A 186 10.57 -28.23 14.75
C ILE A 186 10.42 -29.75 15.05
N GLN A 187 9.19 -30.22 15.11
CA GLN A 187 8.86 -31.63 15.42
C GLN A 187 8.86 -32.51 14.16
N GLU A 188 9.14 -31.93 12.99
CA GLU A 188 9.11 -32.64 11.70
C GLU A 188 7.74 -33.32 11.42
N GLU A 189 6.65 -32.66 11.85
CA GLU A 189 5.27 -33.12 11.65
C GLU A 189 4.70 -32.64 10.30
N ASN A 190 3.42 -32.95 10.05
CA ASN A 190 2.74 -32.55 8.82
C ASN A 190 2.60 -31.03 8.72
N ILE A 191 3.31 -30.41 7.78
CA ILE A 191 3.31 -28.98 7.51
C ILE A 191 2.16 -28.65 6.55
N ASN A 192 1.39 -27.62 6.92
CA ASN A 192 0.31 -27.07 6.10
C ASN A 192 0.31 -25.52 6.19
N GLY A 193 -0.68 -24.84 5.60
CA GLY A 193 -0.76 -23.39 5.60
C GLY A 193 -0.80 -22.74 6.99
N GLN A 194 -1.22 -23.47 8.04
CA GLN A 194 -1.23 -22.97 9.41
C GLN A 194 0.18 -22.78 10.01
N THR A 195 1.18 -23.42 9.42
CA THR A 195 2.60 -23.18 9.68
C THR A 195 3.00 -21.73 9.38
N ASP A 196 2.62 -21.24 8.21
CA ASP A 196 2.91 -19.85 7.80
C ASP A 196 2.12 -18.83 8.65
N ILE A 197 0.89 -19.19 9.07
CA ILE A 197 0.09 -18.38 9.98
C ILE A 197 0.78 -18.21 11.34
N TYR A 198 1.38 -19.29 11.88
CA TYR A 198 2.18 -19.20 13.10
C TYR A 198 3.38 -18.27 12.92
N SER A 199 4.14 -18.45 11.86
CA SER A 199 5.31 -17.61 11.55
C SER A 199 4.91 -16.13 11.35
N LEU A 200 3.78 -15.88 10.67
CA LEU A 200 3.21 -14.52 10.53
C LEU A 200 2.75 -13.96 11.89
N GLY A 201 2.26 -14.81 12.79
CA GLY A 201 1.94 -14.44 14.18
C GLY A 201 3.19 -14.01 14.95
N VAL A 202 4.34 -14.67 14.73
CA VAL A 202 5.63 -14.26 15.30
C VAL A 202 6.08 -12.90 14.76
N VAL A 203 5.93 -12.69 13.44
CA VAL A 203 6.22 -11.40 12.79
C VAL A 203 5.32 -10.29 13.37
N LEU A 204 4.02 -10.54 13.51
CA LEU A 204 3.08 -9.59 14.12
C LEU A 204 3.50 -9.24 15.55
N PHE A 205 3.81 -10.24 16.36
CA PHE A 205 4.30 -10.03 17.73
C PHE A 205 5.55 -9.13 17.75
N GLU A 206 6.51 -9.41 16.87
CA GLU A 206 7.76 -8.66 16.80
C GLU A 206 7.57 -7.23 16.32
N LEU A 207 6.74 -7.00 15.29
CA LEU A 207 6.40 -5.65 14.81
C LEU A 207 5.69 -4.80 15.87
N LEU A 208 4.88 -5.44 16.75
CA LEU A 208 4.19 -4.74 17.82
C LEU A 208 5.07 -4.43 19.02
N THR A 209 6.10 -5.27 19.29
CA THR A 209 6.87 -5.22 20.56
C THR A 209 8.36 -4.96 20.39
N GLY A 210 8.91 -5.05 19.16
CA GLY A 210 10.34 -4.97 18.87
C GLY A 210 11.14 -6.20 19.31
N ARG A 211 10.47 -7.32 19.62
CA ARG A 211 11.15 -8.57 20.03
C ARG A 211 10.31 -9.78 19.65
N THR A 212 10.99 -10.92 19.39
CA THR A 212 10.29 -12.18 19.15
C THR A 212 9.70 -12.75 20.46
N PRO A 213 8.59 -13.53 20.39
CA PRO A 213 7.94 -14.08 21.60
C PRO A 213 8.84 -15.01 22.40
N PHE A 214 9.74 -15.71 21.73
CA PHE A 214 10.69 -16.63 22.38
C PHE A 214 12.12 -16.24 22.03
N THR A 215 12.97 -16.20 23.05
CA THR A 215 14.39 -15.85 22.91
C THR A 215 15.23 -16.69 23.87
N SER A 216 16.34 -17.20 23.38
CA SER A 216 17.32 -17.91 24.23
C SER A 216 18.70 -17.88 23.57
N PRO A 217 19.79 -17.74 24.34
CA PRO A 217 21.14 -17.89 23.82
C PRO A 217 21.47 -19.34 23.42
N ARG A 218 20.70 -20.33 23.92
CA ARG A 218 20.88 -21.75 23.60
C ARG A 218 19.78 -22.20 22.65
N LEU A 219 20.14 -22.70 21.49
CA LEU A 219 19.22 -23.18 20.46
C LEU A 219 18.22 -24.22 21.02
N SER A 220 18.71 -25.25 21.74
CA SER A 220 17.86 -26.28 22.32
C SER A 220 16.76 -25.72 23.25
N ARG A 221 17.09 -24.67 24.02
CA ARG A 221 16.14 -24.00 24.89
C ARG A 221 15.11 -23.21 24.07
N LEU A 222 15.56 -22.51 23.03
CA LEU A 222 14.67 -21.78 22.12
C LEU A 222 13.66 -22.76 21.45
N LEU A 223 14.15 -23.87 20.90
CA LEU A 223 13.28 -24.88 20.29
C LEU A 223 12.28 -25.44 21.30
N HIS A 224 12.72 -25.72 22.53
CA HIS A 224 11.80 -26.13 23.61
C HIS A 224 10.72 -25.09 23.89
N GLN A 225 11.08 -23.80 23.98
CA GLN A 225 10.11 -22.71 24.18
C GLN A 225 9.09 -22.63 23.06
N VAL A 226 9.53 -22.70 21.80
CA VAL A 226 8.63 -22.66 20.65
C VAL A 226 7.64 -23.81 20.66
N VAL A 227 8.06 -25.01 21.05
CA VAL A 227 7.21 -26.20 21.08
C VAL A 227 6.28 -26.21 22.29
N ASN A 228 6.79 -25.88 23.50
CA ASN A 228 6.10 -26.20 24.74
C ASN A 228 5.60 -24.99 25.55
N ASP A 229 6.33 -23.85 25.52
CA ASP A 229 6.01 -22.71 26.37
C ASP A 229 4.91 -21.85 25.73
N PRO A 230 3.89 -21.38 26.48
CA PRO A 230 2.90 -20.46 25.93
C PRO A 230 3.57 -19.14 25.49
N ALA A 231 3.07 -18.56 24.40
CA ALA A 231 3.55 -17.26 23.98
C ALA A 231 3.16 -16.19 25.01
N PRO A 232 4.06 -15.24 25.34
CA PRO A 232 3.71 -14.13 26.23
C PRO A 232 2.63 -13.25 25.59
N SER A 233 1.81 -12.61 26.43
CA SER A 233 0.82 -11.67 25.94
C SER A 233 1.49 -10.40 25.41
N VAL A 234 1.10 -9.94 24.22
CA VAL A 234 1.54 -8.63 23.72
C VAL A 234 1.06 -7.48 24.61
N LEU A 235 -0.11 -7.67 25.27
CA LEU A 235 -0.71 -6.67 26.17
C LEU A 235 0.06 -6.51 27.47
N ASP A 236 0.80 -7.52 27.90
CA ASP A 236 1.69 -7.41 29.08
C ASP A 236 2.91 -6.53 28.76
N ILE A 237 3.28 -6.41 27.47
CA ILE A 237 4.44 -5.64 26.99
C ILE A 237 4.00 -4.25 26.54
N ARG A 238 2.86 -4.18 25.85
CA ARG A 238 2.25 -2.99 25.26
C ARG A 238 0.77 -2.89 25.70
N PRO A 239 0.50 -2.40 26.92
CA PRO A 239 -0.88 -2.27 27.42
C PRO A 239 -1.73 -1.25 26.65
N ASP A 240 -1.10 -0.44 25.80
CA ASP A 240 -1.73 0.55 24.93
C ASP A 240 -2.38 -0.08 23.68
N LEU A 241 -2.07 -1.34 23.38
CA LEU A 241 -2.64 -2.04 22.22
C LEU A 241 -4.11 -2.40 22.43
N PRO A 242 -4.93 -2.42 21.36
CA PRO A 242 -6.28 -2.95 21.40
C PRO A 242 -6.32 -4.43 21.84
N ASP A 243 -7.30 -4.82 22.65
CA ASP A 243 -7.51 -6.20 23.09
C ASP A 243 -7.64 -7.19 21.93
N GLY A 244 -8.25 -6.74 20.82
CA GLY A 244 -8.38 -7.51 19.59
C GLY A 244 -7.04 -7.98 19.03
N LEU A 245 -6.01 -7.12 19.02
CA LEU A 245 -4.66 -7.50 18.60
C LEU A 245 -4.05 -8.57 19.50
N GLY A 246 -4.24 -8.45 20.83
CA GLY A 246 -3.82 -9.48 21.78
C GLY A 246 -4.45 -10.84 21.51
N SER A 247 -5.73 -10.85 21.14
CA SER A 247 -6.47 -12.06 20.79
C SER A 247 -5.99 -12.68 19.48
N ILE A 248 -5.73 -11.85 18.46
CA ILE A 248 -5.20 -12.30 17.16
C ILE A 248 -3.82 -12.94 17.31
N VAL A 249 -2.91 -12.28 18.02
CA VAL A 249 -1.57 -12.83 18.27
C VAL A 249 -1.63 -14.14 19.02
N ARG A 250 -2.45 -14.22 20.08
CA ARG A 250 -2.65 -15.46 20.87
C ARG A 250 -3.18 -16.61 20.01
N CYS A 251 -4.17 -16.35 19.15
CA CYS A 251 -4.72 -17.34 18.24
C CYS A 251 -3.65 -17.81 17.21
N ALA A 252 -2.95 -16.88 16.58
CA ALA A 252 -1.92 -17.21 15.60
C ALA A 252 -0.75 -18.02 16.20
N LEU A 253 -0.35 -17.74 17.45
CA LEU A 253 0.74 -18.39 18.16
C LEU A 253 0.31 -19.63 18.98
N ALA A 254 -0.92 -20.11 18.85
CA ALA A 254 -1.36 -21.35 19.48
C ALA A 254 -0.46 -22.53 19.04
N LYS A 255 -0.10 -23.40 20.01
CA LYS A 255 0.82 -24.53 19.75
C LYS A 255 0.18 -25.58 18.88
N ASN A 256 -1.08 -25.90 19.17
CA ASN A 256 -1.87 -26.81 18.38
C ASN A 256 -2.38 -26.09 17.11
N PRO A 257 -2.06 -26.56 15.89
CA PRO A 257 -2.55 -25.96 14.65
C PRO A 257 -4.08 -25.82 14.60
N ARG A 258 -4.83 -26.74 15.19
CA ARG A 258 -6.31 -26.73 15.22
C ARG A 258 -6.91 -25.55 16.00
N GLU A 259 -6.13 -24.93 16.87
CA GLU A 259 -6.52 -23.77 17.68
C GLU A 259 -6.12 -22.45 17.03
N ARG A 260 -5.37 -22.50 15.91
CA ARG A 260 -5.01 -21.35 15.10
C ARG A 260 -6.10 -21.01 14.08
N TYR A 261 -5.91 -19.90 13.40
CA TYR A 261 -6.70 -19.56 12.21
C TYR A 261 -6.63 -20.70 11.19
N ARG A 262 -7.75 -21.02 10.56
CA ARG A 262 -7.82 -22.06 9.53
C ARG A 262 -7.23 -21.61 8.21
N SER A 263 -7.25 -20.30 7.95
CA SER A 263 -6.78 -19.70 6.71
C SER A 263 -6.22 -18.29 6.97
N GLY A 264 -5.40 -17.80 6.03
CA GLY A 264 -4.90 -16.43 6.07
C GLY A 264 -6.03 -15.40 5.93
N VAL A 265 -7.10 -15.71 5.20
CA VAL A 265 -8.27 -14.83 5.08
C VAL A 265 -8.99 -14.67 6.41
N GLU A 266 -9.11 -15.72 7.24
CA GLU A 266 -9.71 -15.64 8.56
C GLU A 266 -8.91 -14.68 9.47
N MET A 267 -7.57 -14.83 9.51
CA MET A 267 -6.69 -13.91 10.23
C MET A 267 -6.77 -12.47 9.69
N ALA A 268 -6.81 -12.31 8.37
CA ALA A 268 -6.94 -11.01 7.73
C ALA A 268 -8.27 -10.31 8.04
N SER A 269 -9.36 -11.09 8.20
CA SER A 269 -10.68 -10.56 8.57
C SER A 269 -10.68 -9.98 9.99
N ASP A 270 -10.08 -10.70 10.96
CA ASP A 270 -9.98 -10.22 12.33
C ASP A 270 -9.05 -8.99 12.43
N LEU A 271 -7.93 -8.99 11.68
CA LEU A 271 -7.05 -7.82 11.59
C LEU A 271 -7.77 -6.61 10.99
N ALA A 272 -8.59 -6.82 9.93
CA ALA A 272 -9.35 -5.75 9.31
C ALA A 272 -10.44 -5.20 10.25
N ALA A 273 -11.07 -6.04 11.08
CA ALA A 273 -12.02 -5.59 12.09
C ALA A 273 -11.35 -4.69 13.14
N VAL A 274 -10.20 -5.11 13.67
CA VAL A 274 -9.42 -4.29 14.63
C VAL A 274 -8.87 -3.04 13.96
N PHE A 275 -8.43 -3.12 12.70
CA PHE A 275 -7.97 -1.97 11.92
C PHE A 275 -9.11 -1.00 11.65
N GLY A 276 -10.29 -1.49 11.27
CA GLY A 276 -11.51 -0.67 11.16
C GLY A 276 -11.91 0.01 12.47
N GLU A 277 -11.71 -0.66 13.62
CA GLU A 277 -11.91 -0.03 14.94
C GLU A 277 -10.81 1.03 15.26
N LEU A 278 -9.57 0.82 14.82
CA LEU A 278 -8.47 1.76 14.98
C LEU A 278 -8.63 2.96 14.06
N GLU A 279 -8.92 2.73 12.78
CA GLU A 279 -9.27 3.81 11.83
C GLU A 279 -10.55 4.51 12.28
N HIS A 280 -11.56 3.76 12.76
CA HIS A 280 -12.79 4.35 13.33
C HIS A 280 -12.54 5.15 14.60
N ARG A 281 -11.55 4.85 15.41
CA ARG A 281 -11.23 5.70 16.58
C ARG A 281 -10.56 7.02 16.18
N ASP A 282 -9.65 6.97 15.21
CA ASP A 282 -8.96 8.18 14.73
C ASP A 282 -9.77 8.85 13.60
N ASP A 283 -10.42 8.08 12.70
CA ASP A 283 -11.23 8.57 11.59
C ASP A 283 -12.65 8.95 11.98
N ILE A 284 -13.28 8.36 13.02
CA ILE A 284 -14.62 8.80 13.47
C ILE A 284 -14.56 10.20 14.04
N LEU A 285 -13.52 10.56 14.76
CA LEU A 285 -13.30 11.95 15.18
C LEU A 285 -12.96 12.83 13.98
N ASP A 286 -12.12 12.35 13.08
CA ASP A 286 -11.67 13.10 11.90
C ASP A 286 -12.76 13.17 10.80
N GLU A 287 -13.49 12.08 10.51
CA GLU A 287 -14.60 12.08 9.52
C GLU A 287 -15.80 12.91 9.99
N HIS A 288 -16.18 12.86 11.28
CA HIS A 288 -17.23 13.72 11.80
C HIS A 288 -16.81 15.19 11.82
N ASP A 289 -15.56 15.47 12.14
CA ASP A 289 -15.00 16.80 12.09
C ASP A 289 -14.89 17.30 10.65
N ARG A 290 -14.45 16.44 9.70
CA ARG A 290 -14.44 16.70 8.26
C ARG A 290 -15.84 16.94 7.73
N PHE A 291 -16.81 16.07 8.05
CA PHE A 291 -18.21 16.27 7.68
C PHE A 291 -18.75 17.60 8.23
N GLY A 292 -18.53 17.87 9.53
CA GLY A 292 -18.96 19.08 10.18
C GLY A 292 -18.34 20.36 9.58
N ALA A 293 -17.09 20.30 9.13
CA ALA A 293 -16.42 21.39 8.42
C ALA A 293 -17.00 21.60 7.02
N VAL A 294 -17.14 20.51 6.25
CA VAL A 294 -17.64 20.53 4.86
C VAL A 294 -19.11 20.95 4.80
N ARG A 295 -19.94 20.46 5.72
CA ARG A 295 -21.38 20.77 5.79
C ARG A 295 -21.69 22.26 5.94
N LYS A 296 -20.76 23.03 6.49
CA LYS A 296 -20.87 24.49 6.67
C LYS A 296 -20.53 25.30 5.41
N LEU A 297 -19.89 24.66 4.41
CA LEU A 297 -19.48 25.36 3.20
C LEU A 297 -20.67 25.65 2.31
N SER A 298 -20.67 26.83 1.68
CA SER A 298 -21.74 27.29 0.76
C SER A 298 -21.96 26.34 -0.40
N PHE A 299 -20.92 25.68 -0.88
CA PHE A 299 -20.97 24.69 -1.94
C PHE A 299 -21.93 23.53 -1.61
N PHE A 300 -21.96 23.07 -0.35
CA PHE A 300 -22.78 21.95 0.10
C PHE A 300 -24.15 22.34 0.65
N LYS A 301 -24.57 23.58 0.49
CA LYS A 301 -25.82 24.13 1.04
C LYS A 301 -27.05 23.28 0.68
N ASP A 302 -27.16 22.86 -0.57
CA ASP A 302 -28.31 22.15 -1.11
C ASP A 302 -28.16 20.64 -1.14
N PHE A 303 -27.04 20.09 -0.61
CA PHE A 303 -26.80 18.64 -0.51
C PHE A 303 -27.53 18.06 0.70
N SER A 304 -28.03 16.84 0.58
CA SER A 304 -28.40 16.02 1.74
C SER A 304 -27.14 15.53 2.46
N ASP A 305 -27.28 15.11 3.71
CA ASP A 305 -26.14 14.59 4.48
C ASP A 305 -25.53 13.33 3.81
N SER A 306 -26.35 12.47 3.18
CA SER A 306 -25.85 11.32 2.40
C SER A 306 -25.04 11.74 1.18
N GLU A 307 -25.46 12.76 0.45
CA GLU A 307 -24.73 13.29 -0.72
C GLU A 307 -23.41 13.98 -0.31
N VAL A 308 -23.37 14.63 0.86
CA VAL A 308 -22.11 15.15 1.42
C VAL A 308 -21.15 14.00 1.73
N TRP A 309 -21.63 12.93 2.36
CA TRP A 309 -20.82 11.74 2.60
C TRP A 309 -20.34 11.06 1.32
N GLU A 310 -21.16 10.97 0.29
CA GLU A 310 -20.75 10.44 -1.01
C GLU A 310 -19.65 11.30 -1.64
N THR A 311 -19.77 12.61 -1.58
CA THR A 311 -18.75 13.54 -2.10
C THR A 311 -17.44 13.44 -1.32
N LEU A 312 -17.49 13.29 0.01
CA LEU A 312 -16.32 13.09 0.85
C LEU A 312 -15.60 11.77 0.54
N ARG A 313 -16.34 10.70 0.26
CA ARG A 313 -15.77 9.39 -0.12
C ARG A 313 -15.21 9.38 -1.54
N ALA A 314 -15.81 10.13 -2.45
CA ALA A 314 -15.33 10.28 -3.82
C ALA A 314 -14.10 11.19 -3.90
N GLY A 315 -13.92 12.12 -2.95
CA GLY A 315 -12.82 13.07 -2.91
C GLY A 315 -11.60 12.56 -2.14
N VAL A 316 -10.44 13.12 -2.46
CA VAL A 316 -9.22 12.91 -1.68
C VAL A 316 -8.98 14.13 -0.82
N TRP A 317 -8.86 13.94 0.49
CA TRP A 317 -8.53 15.00 1.42
C TRP A 317 -7.02 15.26 1.38
N GLU A 318 -6.63 16.51 1.12
CA GLU A 318 -5.23 16.94 1.03
C GLU A 318 -4.97 18.14 1.93
N SER A 319 -3.78 18.20 2.52
CA SER A 319 -3.31 19.30 3.35
C SER A 319 -1.99 19.85 2.83
N PHE A 320 -1.84 21.16 2.81
CA PHE A 320 -0.64 21.83 2.33
C PHE A 320 -0.21 22.87 3.38
N VAL A 321 1.10 22.96 3.60
CA VAL A 321 1.68 23.99 4.47
C VAL A 321 1.81 25.33 3.72
N ALA A 322 1.96 26.41 4.48
CA ALA A 322 2.14 27.74 3.92
C ALA A 322 3.25 27.75 2.84
N GLU A 323 3.04 28.51 1.77
CA GLU A 323 3.91 28.68 0.60
C GLU A 323 4.04 27.45 -0.31
N GLN A 324 3.41 26.32 0.01
CA GLN A 324 3.42 25.13 -0.85
C GLN A 324 2.53 25.34 -2.09
N THR A 325 3.03 24.92 -3.26
CA THR A 325 2.28 24.99 -4.53
C THR A 325 1.32 23.81 -4.62
N ILE A 326 0.04 24.09 -4.83
CA ILE A 326 -1.04 23.11 -4.99
C ILE A 326 -1.23 22.77 -6.46
N VAL A 327 -1.27 23.80 -7.32
CA VAL A 327 -1.44 23.67 -8.77
C VAL A 327 -0.44 24.57 -9.47
N SER A 328 0.21 24.08 -10.51
CA SER A 328 1.14 24.87 -11.34
C SER A 328 0.52 25.24 -12.69
N GLU A 329 0.67 26.49 -13.12
CA GLU A 329 0.26 26.96 -14.44
C GLU A 329 0.89 26.10 -15.55
N GLY A 330 0.11 25.74 -16.56
CA GLY A 330 0.55 24.92 -17.68
C GLY A 330 0.49 23.41 -17.47
N ASN A 331 0.29 22.92 -16.24
CA ASN A 331 0.16 21.49 -15.95
C ASN A 331 -1.14 20.90 -16.52
N LEU A 332 -1.09 19.62 -16.88
CA LEU A 332 -2.24 18.80 -17.25
C LEU A 332 -2.79 18.12 -15.98
N ASP A 333 -3.71 18.79 -15.31
CA ASP A 333 -4.44 18.25 -14.17
C ASP A 333 -5.91 18.65 -14.33
N PHE A 334 -6.81 17.66 -14.28
CA PHE A 334 -8.24 17.84 -14.49
C PHE A 334 -9.06 17.70 -13.22
N SER A 335 -8.41 17.85 -12.05
CA SER A 335 -9.08 17.81 -10.77
C SER A 335 -9.76 19.13 -10.43
N PHE A 336 -10.84 19.04 -9.68
CA PHE A 336 -11.55 20.14 -9.05
C PHE A 336 -11.22 20.15 -7.56
N TYR A 337 -11.07 21.33 -6.99
CA TYR A 337 -10.67 21.49 -5.60
C TYR A 337 -11.69 22.33 -4.82
N ILE A 338 -12.07 21.88 -3.63
CA ILE A 338 -12.92 22.59 -2.68
C ILE A 338 -12.06 22.96 -1.48
N LEU A 339 -11.89 24.24 -1.19
CA LEU A 339 -11.11 24.73 -0.07
C LEU A 339 -11.92 24.64 1.21
N VAL A 340 -11.53 23.72 2.09
CA VAL A 340 -12.25 23.49 3.36
C VAL A 340 -11.78 24.46 4.43
N ASN A 341 -10.46 24.67 4.54
CA ASN A 341 -9.88 25.58 5.52
C ASN A 341 -8.65 26.28 4.94
N GLY A 342 -8.39 27.51 5.39
CA GLY A 342 -7.24 28.30 4.99
C GLY A 342 -7.51 29.25 3.82
N ASN A 343 -6.43 29.75 3.22
CA ASN A 343 -6.47 30.69 2.09
C ASN A 343 -5.41 30.32 1.07
N VAL A 344 -5.71 30.50 -0.22
CA VAL A 344 -4.76 30.31 -1.30
C VAL A 344 -4.62 31.56 -2.16
N ASN A 345 -3.42 31.79 -2.69
CA ASN A 345 -3.12 32.82 -3.67
C ASN A 345 -3.17 32.21 -5.08
N VAL A 346 -3.87 32.86 -5.97
CA VAL A 346 -3.90 32.53 -7.39
C VAL A 346 -2.96 33.47 -8.12
N SER A 347 -1.99 32.93 -8.86
CA SER A 347 -1.00 33.71 -9.62
C SER A 347 -0.98 33.29 -11.08
N ARG A 348 -0.74 34.28 -11.96
CA ARG A 348 -0.58 34.08 -13.40
C ARG A 348 0.60 34.90 -13.89
N GLY A 349 1.50 34.25 -14.65
CA GLY A 349 2.71 34.94 -15.13
C GLY A 349 3.59 35.52 -14.01
N GLY A 350 3.53 34.96 -12.79
CA GLY A 350 4.31 35.39 -11.62
C GLY A 350 3.67 36.50 -10.75
N GLY A 351 2.50 37.03 -11.14
CA GLY A 351 1.75 38.00 -10.33
C GLY A 351 0.53 37.40 -9.64
N VAL A 352 0.28 37.75 -8.36
CA VAL A 352 -0.95 37.34 -7.66
C VAL A 352 -2.14 38.10 -8.24
N VAL A 353 -3.12 37.35 -8.76
CA VAL A 353 -4.31 37.91 -9.42
C VAL A 353 -5.50 37.95 -8.47
N THR A 354 -5.71 36.90 -7.67
CA THR A 354 -6.82 36.81 -6.72
C THR A 354 -6.48 35.88 -5.56
N ARG A 355 -7.36 35.84 -4.56
CA ARG A 355 -7.25 34.94 -3.41
C ARG A 355 -8.56 34.21 -3.21
N PHE A 356 -8.45 32.92 -2.82
CA PHE A 356 -9.59 32.13 -2.40
C PHE A 356 -9.50 31.82 -0.91
N SER A 357 -10.65 31.66 -0.29
CA SER A 357 -10.83 31.37 1.12
C SER A 357 -11.70 30.12 1.35
N SER A 358 -11.82 29.68 2.58
CA SER A 358 -12.67 28.55 2.95
C SER A 358 -14.08 28.69 2.36
N GLY A 359 -14.57 27.64 1.69
CA GLY A 359 -15.83 27.60 0.94
C GLY A 359 -15.69 27.88 -0.55
N ASP A 360 -14.56 28.43 -0.99
CA ASP A 360 -14.29 28.62 -2.41
C ASP A 360 -13.82 27.31 -3.06
N CYS A 361 -14.01 27.23 -4.38
CA CYS A 361 -13.52 26.12 -5.19
C CYS A 361 -12.63 26.63 -6.32
N PHE A 362 -11.77 25.80 -6.85
CA PHE A 362 -10.91 26.15 -7.98
C PHE A 362 -10.57 24.92 -8.84
N GLY A 363 -9.99 25.17 -10.01
CA GLY A 363 -9.63 24.10 -10.96
C GLY A 363 -10.74 23.75 -11.92
N GLU A 364 -11.84 24.51 -11.92
CA GLU A 364 -13.04 24.32 -12.72
C GLU A 364 -12.77 24.27 -14.23
N MET A 365 -11.87 25.15 -14.72
CA MET A 365 -11.55 25.20 -16.16
C MET A 365 -10.87 23.92 -16.63
N GLY A 366 -9.92 23.40 -15.83
CA GLY A 366 -9.27 22.13 -16.14
C GLY A 366 -10.23 20.95 -16.07
N TYR A 367 -11.16 20.95 -15.11
CA TYR A 367 -12.14 19.89 -14.89
C TYR A 367 -13.15 19.81 -16.05
N VAL A 368 -13.73 20.96 -16.49
CA VAL A 368 -14.77 20.99 -17.53
C VAL A 368 -14.20 20.95 -18.94
N SER A 369 -13.18 21.79 -19.21
CA SER A 369 -12.67 21.98 -20.57
C SER A 369 -11.51 21.07 -20.94
N ARG A 370 -11.01 20.26 -19.98
CA ARG A 370 -9.82 19.40 -20.14
C ARG A 370 -8.63 20.15 -20.73
N THR A 371 -8.47 21.42 -20.35
CA THR A 371 -7.37 22.29 -20.76
C THR A 371 -6.28 22.33 -19.70
N LYS A 372 -5.09 22.77 -20.09
CA LYS A 372 -3.99 23.04 -19.15
C LYS A 372 -4.41 24.07 -18.09
N ARG A 373 -3.83 23.97 -16.92
CA ARG A 373 -4.03 24.94 -15.84
C ARG A 373 -3.66 26.36 -16.28
N THR A 374 -4.58 27.28 -16.10
CA THR A 374 -4.43 28.69 -16.56
C THR A 374 -3.74 29.58 -15.51
N ALA A 375 -3.54 29.09 -14.28
CA ALA A 375 -2.91 29.82 -13.19
C ALA A 375 -2.23 28.84 -12.23
N SER A 376 -1.25 29.34 -11.47
CA SER A 376 -0.68 28.63 -10.33
C SER A 376 -1.45 28.99 -9.06
N ILE A 377 -1.61 28.01 -8.15
CA ILE A 377 -2.27 28.17 -6.88
C ILE A 377 -1.32 27.74 -5.78
N GLN A 378 -1.10 28.61 -4.81
CA GLN A 378 -0.17 28.43 -3.70
C GLN A 378 -0.90 28.68 -2.37
N ALA A 379 -0.62 27.84 -1.38
CA ALA A 379 -1.14 28.02 -0.03
C ALA A 379 -0.57 29.31 0.60
N ALA A 380 -1.45 30.22 1.00
CA ALA A 380 -1.05 31.46 1.70
C ALA A 380 -0.80 31.23 3.20
N LYS A 381 -1.42 30.20 3.76
CA LYS A 381 -1.27 29.63 5.11
C LYS A 381 -1.46 28.13 4.98
N ASP A 382 -1.43 27.41 6.09
CA ASP A 382 -1.81 26.00 6.09
C ASP A 382 -3.25 25.84 5.62
N VAL A 383 -3.47 24.98 4.66
CA VAL A 383 -4.76 24.75 4.01
C VAL A 383 -5.15 23.28 4.02
N SER A 384 -6.44 23.02 4.13
CA SER A 384 -7.04 21.71 3.90
C SER A 384 -8.06 21.82 2.77
N LEU A 385 -8.04 20.91 1.83
CA LEU A 385 -8.94 20.90 0.67
C LEU A 385 -9.35 19.48 0.29
N ILE A 386 -10.43 19.38 -0.50
CA ILE A 386 -10.90 18.16 -1.10
C ILE A 386 -10.60 18.24 -2.59
N ARG A 387 -9.81 17.29 -3.10
CA ARG A 387 -9.55 17.11 -4.53
C ARG A 387 -10.49 16.04 -5.10
N ILE A 388 -11.17 16.37 -6.18
CA ILE A 388 -12.14 15.51 -6.85
C ILE A 388 -11.81 15.47 -8.34
N ASN A 389 -11.75 14.28 -8.93
CA ASN A 389 -11.67 14.11 -10.37
C ASN A 389 -12.97 13.48 -10.93
N GLU A 390 -13.14 13.51 -12.27
CA GLU A 390 -14.34 13.02 -12.93
C GLU A 390 -14.60 11.53 -12.63
N ALA A 391 -13.58 10.68 -12.73
CA ALA A 391 -13.71 9.24 -12.49
C ALA A 391 -14.12 8.90 -11.05
N GLN A 392 -13.71 9.72 -10.08
CA GLN A 392 -14.13 9.57 -8.68
C GLN A 392 -15.60 9.99 -8.49
N MET A 393 -16.02 11.08 -9.14
CA MET A 393 -17.41 11.55 -9.07
C MET A 393 -18.38 10.60 -9.79
N GLU A 394 -17.99 9.92 -10.86
CA GLU A 394 -18.78 8.90 -11.55
C GLU A 394 -19.15 7.70 -10.65
N GLN A 395 -18.44 7.49 -9.55
CA GLN A 395 -18.74 6.42 -8.58
C GLN A 395 -19.84 6.82 -7.57
N ALA A 396 -20.17 8.11 -7.48
CA ALA A 396 -21.24 8.60 -6.63
C ALA A 396 -22.62 8.35 -7.29
N SER A 397 -23.70 8.42 -6.47
CA SER A 397 -25.06 8.28 -6.97
C SER A 397 -25.41 9.37 -7.99
N GLU A 398 -26.31 9.07 -8.93
CA GLU A 398 -26.77 10.04 -9.95
C GLU A 398 -27.31 11.32 -9.30
N SER A 399 -27.99 11.22 -8.15
CA SER A 399 -28.48 12.38 -7.40
C SER A 399 -27.34 13.24 -6.86
N CYS A 400 -26.30 12.63 -6.34
CA CYS A 400 -25.10 13.32 -5.86
C CYS A 400 -24.36 14.00 -7.01
N GLN A 401 -24.15 13.30 -8.14
CA GLN A 401 -23.54 13.85 -9.35
C GLN A 401 -24.30 15.08 -9.86
N LEU A 402 -25.63 14.97 -9.97
CA LEU A 402 -26.46 16.07 -10.43
C LEU A 402 -26.40 17.28 -9.48
N ARG A 403 -26.40 17.03 -8.18
CA ARG A 403 -26.29 18.09 -7.16
C ARG A 403 -24.93 18.77 -7.22
N PHE A 404 -23.88 17.98 -7.37
CA PHE A 404 -22.50 18.47 -7.52
C PHE A 404 -22.38 19.40 -8.73
N HIS A 405 -22.88 18.98 -9.89
CA HIS A 405 -22.85 19.81 -11.12
C HIS A 405 -23.67 21.10 -10.98
N LYS A 406 -24.82 21.05 -10.28
CA LYS A 406 -25.60 22.26 -9.98
C LYS A 406 -24.85 23.23 -9.09
N ALA A 407 -24.30 22.77 -7.97
CA ALA A 407 -23.51 23.60 -7.06
C ALA A 407 -22.30 24.24 -7.77
N PHE A 408 -21.63 23.43 -8.60
CA PHE A 408 -20.55 23.88 -9.45
C PHE A 408 -20.95 25.00 -10.42
N LEU A 409 -22.06 24.85 -11.15
CA LEU A 409 -22.59 25.85 -12.06
C LEU A 409 -22.97 27.15 -11.30
N HIS A 410 -23.59 27.04 -10.13
CA HIS A 410 -23.91 28.20 -9.29
C HIS A 410 -22.63 28.97 -8.90
N THR A 411 -21.59 28.27 -8.47
CA THR A 411 -20.31 28.90 -8.14
C THR A 411 -19.69 29.64 -9.33
N LEU A 412 -19.76 29.07 -10.53
CA LEU A 412 -19.27 29.73 -11.75
C LEU A 412 -20.09 30.99 -12.09
N ILE A 413 -21.41 30.90 -12.01
CA ILE A 413 -22.32 32.04 -12.28
C ILE A 413 -22.06 33.17 -11.30
N ASP A 414 -21.95 32.86 -10.01
CA ASP A 414 -21.68 33.85 -8.96
C ASP A 414 -20.33 34.56 -9.19
N ARG A 415 -19.31 33.85 -9.61
CA ARG A 415 -18.02 34.46 -9.97
C ARG A 415 -18.13 35.38 -11.18
N LEU A 416 -18.80 34.94 -12.24
CA LEU A 416 -18.99 35.74 -13.45
C LEU A 416 -19.83 36.99 -13.20
N THR A 417 -20.74 36.97 -12.24
CA THR A 417 -21.62 38.11 -11.92
C THR A 417 -20.99 39.12 -10.95
N HIS A 418 -20.04 38.69 -10.11
CA HIS A 418 -19.42 39.52 -9.08
C HIS A 418 -18.01 40.00 -9.44
N SER A 419 -17.40 39.45 -10.49
CA SER A 419 -16.05 39.82 -10.96
C SER A 419 -16.09 41.13 -11.73
N SER A 420 -15.26 42.10 -11.40
CA SER A 420 -14.93 43.26 -12.24
C SER A 420 -14.21 42.79 -13.52
N GLY A 421 -14.28 43.54 -14.62
CA GLY A 421 -13.80 43.14 -15.94
C GLY A 421 -12.34 42.64 -16.01
N ASP A 422 -11.48 43.13 -15.09
CA ASP A 422 -10.06 42.72 -14.97
C ASP A 422 -9.90 41.30 -14.37
N GLU A 423 -10.82 40.88 -13.47
CA GLU A 423 -10.81 39.55 -12.88
C GLU A 423 -11.34 38.47 -13.86
N LEU A 424 -12.27 38.85 -14.76
CA LEU A 424 -12.77 37.96 -15.82
C LEU A 424 -11.69 37.63 -16.87
N ALA A 425 -10.83 38.58 -17.18
CA ALA A 425 -9.67 38.36 -18.05
C ALA A 425 -8.63 37.42 -17.38
N ALA A 426 -8.49 37.49 -16.07
CA ALA A 426 -7.60 36.63 -15.28
C ALA A 426 -8.12 35.18 -15.20
N LEU A 427 -9.43 34.99 -15.28
CA LEU A 427 -10.07 33.64 -15.28
C LEU A 427 -10.08 32.99 -16.69
N GLY A 428 -9.53 33.63 -17.72
CA GLY A 428 -9.39 33.06 -19.05
C GLY A 428 -10.66 33.11 -19.92
N VAL A 429 -11.65 33.94 -19.56
CA VAL A 429 -12.87 34.16 -20.35
C VAL A 429 -12.60 35.30 -21.33
N GLU A 430 -12.06 35.01 -22.53
CA GLU A 430 -11.96 35.97 -23.61
C GLU A 430 -13.34 36.24 -24.20
N GLY A 431 -13.81 37.49 -24.14
CA GLY A 431 -14.99 37.96 -24.87
C GLY A 431 -16.11 38.61 -24.06
N ALA A 432 -15.99 38.79 -22.77
CA ALA A 432 -17.04 39.39 -21.92
C ALA A 432 -16.92 40.91 -21.79
N ASN A 433 -17.09 41.65 -22.90
CA ASN A 433 -17.20 43.11 -22.85
C ASN A 433 -18.58 43.57 -23.31
N ARG A 434 -19.65 43.04 -22.69
CA ARG A 434 -21.02 43.60 -22.75
C ARG A 434 -21.74 43.32 -21.44
N PRO A 435 -22.31 44.35 -20.76
CA PRO A 435 -23.13 44.13 -19.58
C PRO A 435 -24.40 43.37 -19.97
N VAL A 436 -24.54 42.13 -19.45
CA VAL A 436 -25.76 41.31 -19.58
C VAL A 436 -26.79 41.88 -18.60
N ALA A 437 -27.91 42.38 -19.11
CA ALA A 437 -28.98 42.90 -18.28
C ALA A 437 -29.58 41.79 -17.38
N PRO A 438 -29.92 42.11 -16.10
CA PRO A 438 -30.28 41.10 -15.08
C PRO A 438 -31.52 40.24 -15.33
N ASN A 439 -32.25 40.46 -16.42
CA ASN A 439 -33.54 39.84 -16.69
C ASN A 439 -33.51 38.61 -17.63
N LEU A 440 -32.38 38.27 -18.22
CA LEU A 440 -32.31 37.11 -19.13
C LEU A 440 -31.95 35.79 -18.40
N ALA A 441 -31.24 35.84 -17.30
CA ALA A 441 -30.85 34.63 -16.53
C ALA A 441 -32.04 33.96 -15.80
N ARG A 442 -33.10 34.70 -15.49
CA ARG A 442 -34.32 34.15 -14.84
C ARG A 442 -35.31 33.46 -15.82
N ARG A 443 -35.18 33.65 -17.15
CA ARG A 443 -36.04 33.03 -18.13
C ARG A 443 -35.54 31.68 -18.67
N ALA A 444 -34.27 31.35 -18.55
CA ALA A 444 -33.70 30.10 -19.04
C ALA A 444 -33.99 28.88 -18.15
N ILE A 445 -34.51 29.09 -16.92
CA ILE A 445 -34.72 28.01 -15.94
C ILE A 445 -36.23 27.58 -15.86
N ALA A 446 -37.14 28.17 -16.65
CA ALA A 446 -38.57 28.00 -16.46
C ALA A 446 -39.32 27.33 -17.64
N GLU A 447 -38.66 26.66 -18.60
CA GLU A 447 -39.36 25.84 -19.58
C GLU A 447 -38.94 24.36 -19.45
N PRO A 448 -39.91 23.44 -19.20
CA PRO A 448 -39.64 22.02 -19.17
C PRO A 448 -39.47 21.48 -20.59
N LEU A 449 -38.41 20.67 -20.78
CA LEU A 449 -38.23 19.78 -21.95
C LEU A 449 -39.40 18.76 -22.02
N ILE A 450 -40.51 19.14 -22.67
CA ILE A 450 -41.51 18.23 -23.17
C ILE A 450 -41.56 18.46 -24.68
N GLN A 451 -40.92 17.61 -25.45
CA GLN A 451 -41.29 17.18 -26.81
C GLN A 451 -40.13 16.41 -27.48
N ALA A 452 -40.16 15.10 -27.36
CA ALA A 452 -39.57 14.19 -28.34
C ALA A 452 -40.25 12.82 -28.20
N GLU A 453 -41.53 12.73 -28.57
CA GLU A 453 -42.16 11.51 -29.09
C GLU A 453 -43.07 11.94 -30.27
N ARG A 454 -42.53 11.71 -31.47
CA ARG A 454 -43.25 11.27 -32.68
C ARG A 454 -42.24 10.94 -33.77
#